data_405ab4d307c9af220b8f8787d65d95f0
#
_entry.id   405ab4d307c9af220b8f8787d65d95f0
#
_cell.length_a   1.000
_cell.length_b   1.000
_cell.length_c   1.000
_cell.angle_alpha   90.00
_cell.angle_beta   90.00
_cell.angle_gamma   90.00
#
_symmetry.space_group_name_H-M   'P 1'
#
loop_
_entity.id
_entity.type
_entity.pdbx_description
1 polymer ?
#
loop_
_entity_poly.entity_id
_entity_poly.type
_entity_poly.pdbx_seq_one_letter_code
_entity_poly.pdbx_strand_id
1 'polypeptide(L)'
;MNRTRQIGFSYLFLFPSLLLTMVLGVYPIAWAIRYMFYEYKGFGEASFIGLDNFRRLWQDTEYWHSVLNTFIYAGGKLIITLPLCLVLAVILNQKLRGRNWLRAIYFMPTIISSAVMAVVFFIIFNSYNGILNQYLLKFHIISERIDWLGPKHAMLTTIIIAVWSAVGNYMLLFLAGLQNIPNDVYESSSLDGANKWQQFWYLTIPMLGPVLQIVIMLAIINSLKGYESIMVLTEGGPVGKTEVMYLYVYKLFFPTPSGVLVDQQFGYGSAVGFVTAVIVGIITLAYHAMSRRLNKLQ
;
A
#
# COMPACT_ATOMS: atom_id res chain seq x y z
N MET A 1 -28.42 34.93 17.40
CA MET A 1 -28.81 33.99 16.31
C MET A 1 -29.16 32.68 16.97
N ASN A 2 -30.42 32.18 16.83
CA ASN A 2 -30.90 31.02 17.57
C ASN A 2 -30.07 29.77 17.27
N ARG A 3 -29.69 29.00 18.29
CA ARG A 3 -28.88 27.77 18.23
C ARG A 3 -29.42 26.76 17.20
N THR A 4 -30.75 26.66 17.07
CA THR A 4 -31.43 25.85 16.03
C THR A 4 -31.16 26.30 14.62
N ARG A 5 -31.04 27.61 14.36
CA ARG A 5 -30.75 28.16 13.04
C ARG A 5 -29.28 27.93 12.62
N GLN A 6 -28.36 27.97 13.59
CA GLN A 6 -26.94 27.64 13.35
C GLN A 6 -26.78 26.14 13.02
N ILE A 7 -27.49 25.27 13.71
CA ILE A 7 -27.49 23.82 13.44
C ILE A 7 -28.04 23.54 12.04
N GLY A 8 -29.16 24.19 11.64
CA GLY A 8 -29.74 24.03 10.29
C GLY A 8 -28.77 24.46 9.16
N PHE A 9 -28.07 25.57 9.33
CA PHE A 9 -27.05 26.00 8.37
C PHE A 9 -25.88 25.02 8.29
N SER A 10 -25.42 24.46 9.42
CA SER A 10 -24.34 23.48 9.42
C SER A 10 -24.72 22.21 8.65
N TYR A 11 -25.94 21.70 8.82
CA TYR A 11 -26.42 20.55 8.05
C TYR A 11 -26.58 20.85 6.55
N LEU A 12 -27.02 22.07 6.19
CA LEU A 12 -27.12 22.49 4.79
C LEU A 12 -25.76 22.50 4.09
N PHE A 13 -24.70 22.95 4.77
CA PHE A 13 -23.33 22.91 4.22
C PHE A 13 -22.76 21.49 4.14
N LEU A 14 -23.11 20.60 5.06
CA LEU A 14 -22.68 19.19 5.05
C LEU A 14 -23.48 18.34 4.06
N PHE A 15 -24.71 18.75 3.72
CA PHE A 15 -25.61 17.97 2.87
C PHE A 15 -25.02 17.53 1.53
N PRO A 16 -24.36 18.42 0.73
CA PRO A 16 -23.79 18.01 -0.56
C PRO A 16 -22.71 16.94 -0.41
N SER A 17 -21.83 17.07 0.59
CA SER A 17 -20.77 16.07 0.83
C SER A 17 -21.31 14.76 1.34
N LEU A 18 -22.32 14.78 2.23
CA LEU A 18 -22.99 13.57 2.72
C LEU A 18 -23.75 12.87 1.59
N LEU A 19 -24.47 13.64 0.74
CA LEU A 19 -25.18 13.08 -0.42
C LEU A 19 -24.20 12.37 -1.38
N LEU A 20 -23.08 13.02 -1.72
CA LEU A 20 -22.06 12.41 -2.58
C LEU A 20 -21.46 11.15 -1.94
N THR A 21 -21.17 11.19 -0.65
CA THR A 21 -20.67 10.02 0.08
C THR A 21 -21.69 8.86 0.06
N MET A 22 -22.97 9.16 0.25
CA MET A 22 -24.02 8.13 0.21
C MET A 22 -24.19 7.53 -1.19
N VAL A 23 -24.22 8.36 -2.23
CA VAL A 23 -24.47 7.91 -3.60
C VAL A 23 -23.23 7.25 -4.21
N LEU A 24 -22.03 7.82 -4.02
CA LEU A 24 -20.81 7.32 -4.66
C LEU A 24 -20.01 6.36 -3.78
N GLY A 25 -20.21 6.36 -2.47
CA GLY A 25 -19.52 5.48 -1.54
C GLY A 25 -20.41 4.35 -1.01
N VAL A 26 -21.47 4.71 -0.28
CA VAL A 26 -22.28 3.71 0.43
C VAL A 26 -23.12 2.86 -0.52
N TYR A 27 -23.75 3.48 -1.53
CA TYR A 27 -24.61 2.77 -2.47
C TYR A 27 -23.88 1.65 -3.26
N PRO A 28 -22.69 1.87 -3.86
CA PRO A 28 -21.96 0.79 -4.55
C PRO A 28 -21.55 -0.34 -3.61
N ILE A 29 -21.20 -0.03 -2.36
CA ILE A 29 -20.87 -1.05 -1.35
C ILE A 29 -22.12 -1.89 -1.02
N ALA A 30 -23.26 -1.25 -0.76
CA ALA A 30 -24.52 -1.96 -0.50
C ALA A 30 -24.95 -2.80 -1.68
N TRP A 31 -24.73 -2.29 -2.90
CA TRP A 31 -24.98 -3.03 -4.15
C TRP A 31 -24.09 -4.28 -4.23
N ALA A 32 -22.79 -4.15 -4.02
CA ALA A 32 -21.85 -5.27 -4.03
C ALA A 32 -22.22 -6.31 -2.95
N ILE A 33 -22.56 -5.87 -1.73
CA ILE A 33 -23.01 -6.77 -0.64
C ILE A 33 -24.25 -7.56 -1.05
N ARG A 34 -25.20 -6.94 -1.77
CA ARG A 34 -26.39 -7.66 -2.28
C ARG A 34 -25.99 -8.75 -3.27
N TYR A 35 -25.15 -8.41 -4.25
CA TYR A 35 -24.82 -9.31 -5.37
C TYR A 35 -23.86 -10.45 -5.00
N MET A 36 -23.23 -10.44 -3.85
CA MET A 36 -22.40 -11.57 -3.40
C MET A 36 -23.22 -12.87 -3.19
N PHE A 37 -24.55 -12.78 -3.10
CA PHE A 37 -25.45 -13.92 -2.99
C PHE A 37 -26.12 -14.32 -4.32
N TYR A 38 -25.72 -13.69 -5.42
CA TYR A 38 -26.28 -13.92 -6.74
C TYR A 38 -25.20 -14.40 -7.71
N GLU A 39 -25.59 -15.25 -8.65
CA GLU A 39 -24.83 -15.42 -9.88
C GLU A 39 -25.19 -14.25 -10.80
N TYR A 40 -24.21 -13.38 -11.07
CA TYR A 40 -24.39 -12.17 -11.85
C TYR A 40 -23.12 -11.81 -12.60
N LYS A 41 -23.22 -11.65 -13.91
CA LYS A 41 -22.12 -11.31 -14.83
C LYS A 41 -21.96 -9.82 -15.10
N GLY A 42 -22.77 -8.95 -14.44
CA GLY A 42 -22.77 -7.51 -14.68
C GLY A 42 -23.82 -7.06 -15.71
N PHE A 43 -24.40 -7.97 -16.44
CA PHE A 43 -25.50 -7.76 -17.39
C PHE A 43 -26.44 -8.97 -17.38
N GLY A 44 -27.67 -8.76 -17.88
CA GLY A 44 -28.69 -9.81 -17.89
C GLY A 44 -29.35 -10.06 -16.53
N GLU A 45 -30.01 -11.20 -16.39
CA GLU A 45 -30.72 -11.56 -15.17
C GLU A 45 -29.74 -12.09 -14.10
N ALA A 46 -29.98 -11.68 -12.85
CA ALA A 46 -29.24 -12.17 -11.70
C ALA A 46 -30.04 -13.30 -11.03
N SER A 47 -29.48 -14.49 -10.88
CA SER A 47 -30.10 -15.62 -10.18
C SER A 47 -29.60 -15.69 -8.73
N PHE A 48 -30.50 -15.85 -7.78
CA PHE A 48 -30.15 -16.01 -6.38
C PHE A 48 -29.59 -17.43 -6.12
N ILE A 49 -28.34 -17.50 -5.64
CA ILE A 49 -27.63 -18.77 -5.38
C ILE A 49 -27.21 -18.92 -3.90
N GLY A 50 -27.66 -18.03 -3.02
CA GLY A 50 -27.35 -18.10 -1.60
C GLY A 50 -25.85 -17.97 -1.31
N LEU A 51 -25.24 -18.98 -0.69
CA LEU A 51 -23.82 -18.96 -0.26
C LEU A 51 -22.86 -19.68 -1.23
N ASP A 52 -23.30 -20.04 -2.43
CA ASP A 52 -22.46 -20.83 -3.35
C ASP A 52 -21.22 -20.07 -3.83
N ASN A 53 -21.28 -18.74 -3.97
CA ASN A 53 -20.08 -17.92 -4.21
C ASN A 53 -19.04 -18.06 -3.09
N PHE A 54 -19.46 -18.14 -1.83
CA PHE A 54 -18.55 -18.36 -0.70
C PHE A 54 -18.01 -19.78 -0.63
N ARG A 55 -18.81 -20.80 -1.00
CA ARG A 55 -18.31 -22.18 -1.10
C ARG A 55 -17.26 -22.30 -2.19
N ARG A 56 -17.51 -21.70 -3.36
CA ARG A 56 -16.54 -21.62 -4.45
C ARG A 56 -15.26 -20.93 -4.01
N LEU A 57 -15.36 -19.77 -3.32
CA LEU A 57 -14.23 -19.01 -2.83
C LEU A 57 -13.34 -19.84 -1.89
N TRP A 58 -13.96 -20.65 -1.02
CA TRP A 58 -13.19 -21.49 -0.09
C TRP A 58 -12.34 -22.55 -0.78
N GLN A 59 -12.76 -23.00 -1.95
CA GLN A 59 -12.07 -23.97 -2.79
C GLN A 59 -11.17 -23.35 -3.85
N ASP A 60 -11.20 -22.02 -3.98
CA ASP A 60 -10.45 -21.27 -4.99
C ASP A 60 -8.98 -21.13 -4.60
N THR A 61 -8.18 -22.06 -5.08
CA THR A 61 -6.73 -22.10 -4.82
C THR A 61 -6.00 -20.88 -5.36
N GLU A 62 -6.44 -20.29 -6.49
CA GLU A 62 -5.83 -19.09 -7.08
C GLU A 62 -6.02 -17.88 -6.17
N TYR A 63 -7.23 -17.71 -5.63
CA TYR A 63 -7.48 -16.64 -4.65
C TYR A 63 -6.59 -16.79 -3.42
N TRP A 64 -6.51 -17.97 -2.81
CA TRP A 64 -5.70 -18.16 -1.61
C TRP A 64 -4.21 -18.01 -1.87
N HIS A 65 -3.72 -18.37 -3.06
CA HIS A 65 -2.37 -18.04 -3.50
C HIS A 65 -2.17 -16.53 -3.62
N SER A 66 -3.16 -15.80 -4.12
CA SER A 66 -3.09 -14.32 -4.19
C SER A 66 -3.06 -13.67 -2.81
N VAL A 67 -3.76 -14.24 -1.83
CA VAL A 67 -3.68 -13.82 -0.42
C VAL A 67 -2.26 -14.02 0.12
N LEU A 68 -1.66 -15.21 -0.08
CA LEU A 68 -0.28 -15.47 0.33
C LEU A 68 0.71 -14.50 -0.33
N ASN A 69 0.59 -14.30 -1.64
CA ASN A 69 1.41 -13.35 -2.39
C ASN A 69 1.28 -11.93 -1.84
N THR A 70 0.07 -11.53 -1.42
CA THR A 70 -0.16 -10.22 -0.80
C THR A 70 0.63 -10.07 0.50
N PHE A 71 0.67 -11.11 1.35
CA PHE A 71 1.46 -11.07 2.58
C PHE A 71 2.96 -11.03 2.30
N ILE A 72 3.44 -11.79 1.31
CA ILE A 72 4.85 -11.76 0.89
C ILE A 72 5.22 -10.37 0.37
N TYR A 73 4.40 -9.81 -0.52
CA TYR A 73 4.60 -8.47 -1.07
C TYR A 73 4.56 -7.39 0.01
N ALA A 74 3.52 -7.40 0.85
CA ALA A 74 3.36 -6.41 1.92
C ALA A 74 4.47 -6.53 2.96
N GLY A 75 4.80 -7.75 3.40
CA GLY A 75 5.89 -8.00 4.35
C GLY A 75 7.24 -7.54 3.81
N GLY A 76 7.59 -7.94 2.59
CA GLY A 76 8.84 -7.52 1.94
C GLY A 76 8.94 -6.00 1.77
N LYS A 77 7.85 -5.35 1.33
CA LYS A 77 7.77 -3.90 1.22
C LYS A 77 7.94 -3.21 2.58
N LEU A 78 7.23 -3.64 3.62
CA LEU A 78 7.25 -3.02 4.93
C LEU A 78 8.61 -3.11 5.62
N ILE A 79 9.22 -4.31 5.60
CA ILE A 79 10.53 -4.58 6.24
C ILE A 79 11.62 -3.67 5.66
N ILE A 80 11.56 -3.34 4.38
CA ILE A 80 12.55 -2.46 3.73
C ILE A 80 12.16 -1.00 3.86
N THR A 81 10.89 -0.65 3.57
CA THR A 81 10.45 0.75 3.48
C THR A 81 10.54 1.46 4.82
N LEU A 82 10.04 0.86 5.91
CA LEU A 82 9.93 1.56 7.18
C LEU A 82 11.30 1.94 7.79
N PRO A 83 12.28 1.02 7.89
CA PRO A 83 13.62 1.38 8.39
C PRO A 83 14.31 2.39 7.46
N LEU A 84 14.21 2.21 6.14
CA LEU A 84 14.83 3.10 5.17
C LEU A 84 14.28 4.54 5.31
N CYS A 85 12.95 4.69 5.40
CA CYS A 85 12.30 5.99 5.57
C CYS A 85 12.71 6.67 6.89
N LEU A 86 12.77 5.91 7.98
CA LEU A 86 13.16 6.44 9.28
C LEU A 86 14.62 6.92 9.26
N VAL A 87 15.53 6.12 8.71
CA VAL A 87 16.95 6.50 8.57
C VAL A 87 17.09 7.76 7.72
N LEU A 88 16.43 7.82 6.56
CA LEU A 88 16.46 9.00 5.70
C LEU A 88 15.86 10.23 6.41
N ALA A 89 14.77 10.09 7.15
CA ALA A 89 14.16 11.17 7.90
C ALA A 89 15.12 11.71 8.98
N VAL A 90 15.78 10.83 9.72
CA VAL A 90 16.79 11.22 10.74
C VAL A 90 17.97 11.96 10.12
N ILE A 91 18.49 11.47 8.98
CA ILE A 91 19.58 12.13 8.26
C ILE A 91 19.14 13.52 7.77
N LEU A 92 17.95 13.61 7.13
CA LEU A 92 17.44 14.85 6.56
C LEU A 92 16.85 15.82 7.60
N ASN A 93 16.72 15.41 8.86
CA ASN A 93 16.39 16.29 9.97
C ASN A 93 17.59 17.12 10.44
N GLN A 94 18.80 16.68 10.14
CA GLN A 94 20.03 17.40 10.49
C GLN A 94 20.19 18.67 9.64
N LYS A 95 21.09 19.58 10.09
CA LYS A 95 21.42 20.82 9.37
C LYS A 95 22.38 20.53 8.19
N LEU A 96 21.89 19.84 7.15
CA LEU A 96 22.66 19.50 5.95
C LEU A 96 22.55 20.59 4.89
N ARG A 97 23.66 20.89 4.19
CA ARG A 97 23.61 21.74 2.98
C ARG A 97 22.81 21.01 1.89
N GLY A 98 21.83 21.70 1.30
CA GLY A 98 20.98 21.11 0.23
C GLY A 98 19.89 20.15 0.71
N ARG A 99 19.58 20.07 2.01
CA ARG A 99 18.54 19.15 2.56
C ARG A 99 17.19 19.24 1.84
N ASN A 100 16.78 20.43 1.42
CA ASN A 100 15.51 20.63 0.73
C ASN A 100 15.51 19.99 -0.68
N TRP A 101 16.63 20.03 -1.38
CA TRP A 101 16.83 19.34 -2.64
C TRP A 101 16.80 17.82 -2.47
N LEU A 102 17.46 17.29 -1.45
CA LEU A 102 17.41 15.86 -1.13
C LEU A 102 15.99 15.41 -0.79
N ARG A 103 15.24 16.19 0.00
CA ARG A 103 13.83 15.93 0.29
C ARG A 103 13.00 15.88 -0.99
N ALA A 104 13.19 16.85 -1.89
CA ALA A 104 12.48 16.89 -3.18
C ALA A 104 12.81 15.66 -4.03
N ILE A 105 14.07 15.26 -4.14
CA ILE A 105 14.52 14.08 -4.90
C ILE A 105 13.89 12.80 -4.35
N TYR A 106 13.95 12.57 -3.03
CA TYR A 106 13.35 11.37 -2.42
C TYR A 106 11.82 11.37 -2.47
N PHE A 107 11.18 12.53 -2.52
CA PHE A 107 9.73 12.64 -2.63
C PHE A 107 9.23 12.54 -4.08
N MET A 108 10.05 12.86 -5.06
CA MET A 108 9.68 12.85 -6.49
C MET A 108 9.01 11.54 -6.96
N PRO A 109 9.49 10.34 -6.57
CA PRO A 109 8.85 9.08 -6.96
C PRO A 109 7.38 8.98 -6.55
N THR A 110 7.00 9.59 -5.42
CA THR A 110 5.64 9.54 -4.88
C THR A 110 4.64 10.33 -5.71
N ILE A 111 5.11 11.30 -6.50
CA ILE A 111 4.26 12.14 -7.36
C ILE A 111 3.94 11.43 -8.69
N ILE A 112 4.79 10.49 -9.10
CA ILE A 112 4.63 9.76 -10.35
C ILE A 112 3.47 8.76 -10.18
N SER A 113 2.54 8.73 -11.16
CA SER A 113 1.46 7.74 -11.12
C SER A 113 2.00 6.32 -11.19
N SER A 114 1.38 5.39 -10.47
CA SER A 114 1.78 3.97 -10.44
C SER A 114 1.87 3.35 -11.84
N ALA A 115 1.00 3.76 -12.75
CA ALA A 115 0.99 3.27 -14.13
C ALA A 115 2.23 3.75 -14.92
N VAL A 116 2.55 5.04 -14.88
CA VAL A 116 3.73 5.59 -15.56
C VAL A 116 5.01 4.99 -14.99
N MET A 117 5.08 4.88 -13.67
CA MET A 117 6.20 4.26 -12.98
C MET A 117 6.39 2.80 -13.44
N ALA A 118 5.32 2.02 -13.49
CA ALA A 118 5.41 0.62 -13.92
C ALA A 118 5.89 0.48 -15.36
N VAL A 119 5.46 1.35 -16.30
CA VAL A 119 5.96 1.35 -17.68
C VAL A 119 7.46 1.68 -17.74
N VAL A 120 7.91 2.69 -16.99
CA VAL A 120 9.34 3.06 -16.92
C VAL A 120 10.17 1.88 -16.39
N PHE A 121 9.73 1.26 -15.31
CA PHE A 121 10.43 0.11 -14.74
C PHE A 121 10.33 -1.14 -15.60
N PHE A 122 9.24 -1.34 -16.35
CA PHE A 122 9.15 -2.41 -17.35
C PHE A 122 10.26 -2.29 -18.39
N ILE A 123 10.54 -1.07 -18.87
CA ILE A 123 11.65 -0.82 -19.82
C ILE A 123 13.01 -1.06 -19.14
N ILE A 124 13.19 -0.61 -17.90
CA ILE A 124 14.45 -0.77 -17.16
C ILE A 124 14.77 -2.24 -16.88
N PHE A 125 13.75 -3.01 -16.45
CA PHE A 125 13.89 -4.42 -16.06
C PHE A 125 13.66 -5.42 -17.20
N ASN A 126 13.47 -4.97 -18.45
CA ASN A 126 13.30 -5.86 -19.57
C ASN A 126 14.48 -6.84 -19.70
N SER A 127 14.19 -8.13 -19.89
CA SER A 127 15.19 -9.19 -19.90
C SER A 127 16.17 -9.06 -21.07
N TYR A 128 15.69 -8.62 -22.24
CA TYR A 128 16.50 -8.58 -23.49
C TYR A 128 17.21 -7.24 -23.68
N ASN A 129 16.46 -6.14 -23.61
CA ASN A 129 16.95 -4.80 -23.95
C ASN A 129 16.94 -3.85 -22.74
N GLY A 130 16.70 -4.37 -21.54
CA GLY A 130 16.58 -3.55 -20.34
C GLY A 130 17.91 -2.88 -19.98
N ILE A 131 17.78 -1.62 -19.61
CA ILE A 131 18.91 -0.75 -19.23
C ILE A 131 19.73 -1.38 -18.10
N LEU A 132 19.06 -1.98 -17.12
CA LEU A 132 19.72 -2.60 -15.97
C LEU A 132 20.64 -3.75 -16.38
N ASN A 133 20.13 -4.70 -17.17
CA ASN A 133 20.95 -5.83 -17.66
C ASN A 133 22.14 -5.35 -18.51
N GLN A 134 21.96 -4.32 -19.34
CA GLN A 134 23.04 -3.76 -20.17
C GLN A 134 24.17 -3.21 -19.30
N TYR A 135 23.86 -2.44 -18.25
CA TYR A 135 24.87 -1.90 -17.34
C TYR A 135 25.54 -2.99 -16.50
N LEU A 136 24.76 -3.95 -15.96
CA LEU A 136 25.30 -5.05 -15.16
C LEU A 136 26.27 -5.94 -15.96
N LEU A 137 25.96 -6.23 -17.23
CA LEU A 137 26.85 -6.95 -18.15
C LEU A 137 28.09 -6.13 -18.51
N LYS A 138 27.91 -4.82 -18.80
CA LYS A 138 29.01 -3.93 -19.15
C LYS A 138 30.03 -3.79 -18.02
N PHE A 139 29.58 -3.77 -16.78
CA PHE A 139 30.45 -3.70 -15.59
C PHE A 139 30.89 -5.07 -15.09
N HIS A 140 30.61 -6.16 -15.83
CA HIS A 140 30.96 -7.55 -15.47
C HIS A 140 30.43 -7.97 -14.09
N ILE A 141 29.31 -7.38 -13.61
CA ILE A 141 28.66 -7.73 -12.34
C ILE A 141 27.88 -9.05 -12.50
N ILE A 142 27.34 -9.28 -13.68
CA ILE A 142 26.66 -10.52 -14.07
C ILE A 142 27.29 -11.08 -15.34
N SER A 143 27.26 -12.41 -15.50
CA SER A 143 27.75 -13.10 -16.69
C SER A 143 26.64 -13.34 -17.72
N GLU A 144 25.38 -13.43 -17.27
CA GLU A 144 24.22 -13.68 -18.10
C GLU A 144 23.09 -12.71 -17.76
N ARG A 145 22.17 -12.52 -18.71
CA ARG A 145 20.99 -11.64 -18.50
C ARG A 145 20.07 -12.25 -17.44
N ILE A 146 19.63 -11.42 -16.51
CA ILE A 146 18.67 -11.80 -15.48
C ILE A 146 17.27 -11.49 -16.01
N ASP A 147 16.37 -12.47 -15.90
CA ASP A 147 14.95 -12.25 -16.14
C ASP A 147 14.29 -11.69 -14.85
N TRP A 148 14.31 -10.36 -14.72
CA TRP A 148 13.80 -9.63 -13.56
C TRP A 148 12.30 -9.75 -13.37
N LEU A 149 11.55 -9.93 -14.46
CA LEU A 149 10.09 -10.06 -14.44
C LEU A 149 9.64 -11.52 -14.61
N GLY A 150 10.60 -12.45 -14.69
CA GLY A 150 10.34 -13.88 -14.75
C GLY A 150 9.94 -14.49 -13.40
N PRO A 151 9.53 -15.79 -13.39
CA PRO A 151 8.92 -16.45 -12.23
C PRO A 151 9.77 -16.42 -10.96
N LYS A 152 11.08 -16.33 -11.08
CA LYS A 152 12.03 -16.34 -9.97
C LYS A 152 12.18 -14.97 -9.30
N HIS A 153 12.12 -13.88 -10.06
CA HIS A 153 12.48 -12.56 -9.56
C HIS A 153 11.32 -11.55 -9.56
N ALA A 154 10.21 -11.83 -10.26
CA ALA A 154 9.11 -10.87 -10.44
C ALA A 154 8.58 -10.30 -9.11
N MET A 155 8.37 -11.13 -8.08
CA MET A 155 7.90 -10.65 -6.77
C MET A 155 8.93 -9.72 -6.12
N LEU A 156 10.21 -10.05 -6.14
CA LEU A 156 11.26 -9.18 -5.59
C LEU A 156 11.35 -7.85 -6.36
N THR A 157 11.27 -7.90 -7.68
CA THR A 157 11.29 -6.71 -8.54
C THR A 157 10.10 -5.79 -8.25
N THR A 158 8.89 -6.33 -8.10
CA THR A 158 7.71 -5.53 -7.74
C THR A 158 7.85 -4.92 -6.35
N ILE A 159 8.43 -5.64 -5.37
CA ILE A 159 8.71 -5.10 -4.03
C ILE A 159 9.71 -3.94 -4.10
N ILE A 160 10.82 -4.07 -4.86
CA ILE A 160 11.83 -3.01 -5.01
C ILE A 160 11.20 -1.73 -5.56
N ILE A 161 10.37 -1.85 -6.60
CA ILE A 161 9.67 -0.72 -7.21
C ILE A 161 8.70 -0.07 -6.22
N ALA A 162 7.96 -0.89 -5.48
CA ALA A 162 7.01 -0.42 -4.48
C ALA A 162 7.70 0.28 -3.30
N VAL A 163 8.87 -0.19 -2.88
CA VAL A 163 9.71 0.47 -1.87
C VAL A 163 10.14 1.83 -2.39
N TRP A 164 10.72 1.87 -3.60
CA TRP A 164 11.22 3.12 -4.19
C TRP A 164 10.13 4.19 -4.30
N SER A 165 8.92 3.82 -4.69
CA SER A 165 7.78 4.76 -4.79
C SER A 165 7.26 5.24 -3.45
N ALA A 166 7.36 4.43 -2.39
CA ALA A 166 6.76 4.72 -1.08
C ALA A 166 7.69 5.47 -0.13
N VAL A 167 9.01 5.38 -0.33
CA VAL A 167 10.03 5.92 0.60
C VAL A 167 9.81 7.40 0.87
N GLY A 168 9.58 8.22 -0.14
CA GLY A 168 9.44 9.66 0.02
C GLY A 168 8.28 10.06 0.92
N ASN A 169 7.12 9.40 0.76
CA ASN A 169 5.93 9.72 1.52
C ASN A 169 6.12 9.44 3.04
N TYR A 170 6.56 8.24 3.39
CA TYR A 170 6.75 7.87 4.79
C TYR A 170 7.94 8.61 5.42
N MET A 171 9.00 8.89 4.65
CA MET A 171 10.11 9.73 5.09
C MET A 171 9.64 11.13 5.52
N LEU A 172 8.74 11.77 4.76
CA LEU A 172 8.21 13.08 5.13
C LEU A 172 7.34 13.02 6.38
N LEU A 173 6.56 11.96 6.57
CA LEU A 173 5.76 11.78 7.80
C LEU A 173 6.66 11.61 9.02
N PHE A 174 7.71 10.80 8.94
CA PHE A 174 8.71 10.69 10.01
C PHE A 174 9.43 11.99 10.26
N LEU A 175 9.80 12.72 9.19
CA LEU A 175 10.48 14.00 9.31
C LEU A 175 9.61 15.05 10.03
N ALA A 176 8.30 15.10 9.73
CA ALA A 176 7.36 15.95 10.44
C ALA A 176 7.26 15.58 11.93
N GLY A 177 7.27 14.28 12.24
CA GLY A 177 7.32 13.81 13.63
C GLY A 177 8.60 14.21 14.36
N LEU A 178 9.76 14.06 13.72
CA LEU A 178 11.06 14.44 14.27
C LEU A 178 11.15 15.94 14.57
N GLN A 179 10.54 16.78 13.73
CA GLN A 179 10.53 18.24 13.92
C GLN A 179 9.66 18.70 15.09
N ASN A 180 8.76 17.87 15.59
CA ASN A 180 7.94 18.15 16.76
C ASN A 180 8.66 17.82 18.09
N ILE A 181 9.81 17.15 18.06
CA ILE A 181 10.60 16.85 19.27
C ILE A 181 11.37 18.10 19.66
N PRO A 182 11.19 18.65 20.89
CA PRO A 182 11.92 19.84 21.34
C PRO A 182 13.42 19.60 21.37
N ASN A 183 14.19 20.60 20.93
CA ASN A 183 15.67 20.51 20.95
C ASN A 183 16.24 20.42 22.39
N ASP A 184 15.55 21.01 23.34
CA ASP A 184 15.96 21.04 24.77
C ASP A 184 16.15 19.62 25.33
N VAL A 185 15.33 18.64 24.83
CA VAL A 185 15.47 17.23 25.22
C VAL A 185 16.80 16.64 24.77
N TYR A 186 17.25 16.99 23.56
CA TYR A 186 18.56 16.55 23.05
C TYR A 186 19.73 17.26 23.74
N GLU A 187 19.58 18.55 24.07
CA GLU A 187 20.56 19.32 24.77
C GLU A 187 20.77 18.80 26.21
N SER A 188 19.68 18.60 26.95
CA SER A 188 19.74 18.03 28.31
C SER A 188 20.37 16.64 28.30
N SER A 189 19.98 15.75 27.39
CA SER A 189 20.57 14.42 27.31
C SER A 189 22.06 14.42 26.95
N SER A 190 22.49 15.42 26.18
CA SER A 190 23.94 15.63 25.89
C SER A 190 24.72 16.06 27.11
N LEU A 191 24.13 16.87 27.99
CA LEU A 191 24.71 17.25 29.28
C LEU A 191 24.82 16.04 30.22
N ASP A 192 23.86 15.11 30.16
CA ASP A 192 23.88 13.86 30.89
C ASP A 192 24.87 12.83 30.30
N GLY A 193 25.60 13.17 29.23
CA GLY A 193 26.61 12.33 28.59
C GLY A 193 26.08 11.31 27.58
N ALA A 194 24.82 11.42 27.16
CA ALA A 194 24.25 10.50 26.15
C ALA A 194 24.86 10.73 24.75
N ASN A 195 25.37 9.69 24.15
CA ASN A 195 25.82 9.72 22.76
C ASN A 195 24.67 9.70 21.76
N LYS A 196 24.94 9.98 20.46
CA LYS A 196 23.93 10.05 19.40
C LYS A 196 23.12 8.74 19.22
N TRP A 197 23.74 7.59 19.44
CA TRP A 197 23.07 6.29 19.36
C TRP A 197 22.10 6.07 20.52
N GLN A 198 22.51 6.47 21.75
CA GLN A 198 21.66 6.47 22.93
C GLN A 198 20.49 7.44 22.78
N GLN A 199 20.74 8.66 22.30
CA GLN A 199 19.68 9.63 21.99
C GLN A 199 18.68 9.07 20.98
N PHE A 200 19.15 8.38 19.94
CA PHE A 200 18.26 7.77 18.94
C PHE A 200 17.33 6.72 19.56
N TRP A 201 17.87 5.75 20.29
CA TRP A 201 17.08 4.64 20.81
C TRP A 201 16.25 4.99 22.05
N TYR A 202 16.76 5.82 22.95
CA TYR A 202 16.12 6.10 24.23
C TYR A 202 15.31 7.40 24.25
N LEU A 203 15.49 8.30 23.27
CA LEU A 203 14.73 9.54 23.17
C LEU A 203 13.95 9.62 21.85
N THR A 204 14.65 9.56 20.71
CA THR A 204 14.04 9.79 19.41
C THR A 204 12.94 8.76 19.10
N ILE A 205 13.24 7.46 19.21
CA ILE A 205 12.27 6.39 18.92
C ILE A 205 11.06 6.42 19.85
N PRO A 206 11.19 6.51 21.19
CA PRO A 206 10.04 6.64 22.07
C PRO A 206 9.20 7.89 21.81
N MET A 207 9.82 9.04 21.60
CA MET A 207 9.10 10.30 21.33
C MET A 207 8.43 10.32 19.96
N LEU A 208 8.91 9.54 18.98
CA LEU A 208 8.25 9.30 17.71
C LEU A 208 7.12 8.28 17.82
N GLY A 209 6.89 7.64 18.96
CA GLY A 209 5.93 6.57 19.14
C GLY A 209 4.56 6.80 18.47
N PRO A 210 3.89 7.95 18.72
CA PRO A 210 2.62 8.26 18.09
C PRO A 210 2.69 8.35 16.56
N VAL A 211 3.75 8.94 16.01
CA VAL A 211 3.96 9.07 14.56
C VAL A 211 4.32 7.71 13.95
N LEU A 212 5.17 6.92 14.61
CA LEU A 212 5.51 5.54 14.20
C LEU A 212 4.25 4.70 14.04
N GLN A 213 3.32 4.75 14.99
CA GLN A 213 2.07 3.99 14.94
C GLN A 213 1.22 4.38 13.74
N ILE A 214 1.06 5.67 13.47
CA ILE A 214 0.29 6.16 12.32
C ILE A 214 0.96 5.74 11.01
N VAL A 215 2.28 5.92 10.90
CA VAL A 215 3.02 5.57 9.69
C VAL A 215 2.99 4.07 9.41
N ILE A 216 3.18 3.24 10.43
CA ILE A 216 3.10 1.78 10.29
C ILE A 216 1.68 1.35 9.87
N MET A 217 0.63 1.91 10.47
CA MET A 217 -0.76 1.61 10.10
C MET A 217 -1.04 1.96 8.64
N LEU A 218 -0.67 3.18 8.21
CA LEU A 218 -0.82 3.61 6.82
C LEU A 218 -0.02 2.72 5.86
N ALA A 219 1.20 2.35 6.24
CA ALA A 219 2.06 1.49 5.45
C ALA A 219 1.48 0.08 5.30
N ILE A 220 0.92 -0.51 6.37
CA ILE A 220 0.23 -1.81 6.32
C ILE A 220 -0.96 -1.75 5.36
N ILE A 221 -1.87 -0.79 5.54
CA ILE A 221 -3.06 -0.65 4.70
C ILE A 221 -2.69 -0.46 3.23
N ASN A 222 -1.74 0.44 2.93
CA ASN A 222 -1.32 0.72 1.56
C ASN A 222 -0.55 -0.45 0.92
N SER A 223 0.15 -1.26 1.72
CA SER A 223 0.86 -2.43 1.20
C SER A 223 -0.10 -3.59 0.90
N LEU A 224 -1.11 -3.81 1.74
CA LEU A 224 -2.13 -4.82 1.50
C LEU A 224 -3.04 -4.49 0.31
N LYS A 225 -3.27 -3.20 0.04
CA LYS A 225 -4.10 -2.71 -1.08
C LYS A 225 -3.32 -2.51 -2.40
N GLY A 226 -1.99 -2.59 -2.37
CA GLY A 226 -1.14 -2.26 -3.50
C GLY A 226 -1.24 -3.29 -4.63
N TYR A 227 -1.94 -2.96 -5.71
CA TYR A 227 -2.06 -3.80 -6.90
C TYR A 227 -1.75 -3.05 -8.21
N GLU A 228 -1.88 -1.73 -8.23
CA GLU A 228 -1.83 -0.93 -9.46
C GLU A 228 -0.50 -1.08 -10.23
N SER A 229 0.63 -1.00 -9.52
CA SER A 229 1.96 -1.18 -10.13
C SER A 229 2.17 -2.62 -10.61
N ILE A 230 1.67 -3.61 -9.87
CA ILE A 230 1.74 -5.02 -10.24
C ILE A 230 0.90 -5.27 -11.50
N MET A 231 -0.32 -4.70 -11.56
CA MET A 231 -1.21 -4.83 -12.70
C MET A 231 -0.56 -4.35 -14.01
N VAL A 232 0.13 -3.21 -13.98
CA VAL A 232 0.75 -2.65 -15.19
C VAL A 232 2.11 -3.32 -15.50
N LEU A 233 2.86 -3.76 -14.48
CA LEU A 233 4.20 -4.32 -14.65
C LEU A 233 4.18 -5.78 -15.09
N THR A 234 3.34 -6.60 -14.46
CA THR A 234 3.35 -8.06 -14.60
C THR A 234 1.97 -8.65 -14.84
N GLU A 235 0.90 -7.88 -14.68
CA GLU A 235 -0.50 -8.36 -14.69
C GLU A 235 -0.73 -9.55 -13.73
N GLY A 236 0.02 -9.62 -12.63
CA GLY A 236 -0.02 -10.76 -11.69
C GLY A 236 0.84 -11.95 -12.09
N GLY A 237 1.43 -11.91 -13.31
CA GLY A 237 2.29 -12.96 -13.87
C GLY A 237 3.75 -12.93 -13.39
N PRO A 238 4.59 -13.81 -13.92
CA PRO A 238 4.20 -15.00 -14.66
C PRO A 238 3.58 -16.09 -13.77
N VAL A 239 2.62 -16.81 -14.31
CA VAL A 239 1.95 -17.97 -13.64
C VAL A 239 1.40 -17.62 -12.24
N GLY A 240 0.76 -16.44 -12.10
CA GLY A 240 0.18 -16.00 -10.81
C GLY A 240 1.20 -15.66 -9.71
N LYS A 241 2.50 -15.63 -9.99
CA LYS A 241 3.55 -15.41 -8.97
C LYS A 241 3.53 -14.04 -8.32
N THR A 242 2.97 -13.04 -8.98
CA THR A 242 2.80 -11.68 -8.44
C THR A 242 1.33 -11.31 -8.28
N GLU A 243 0.41 -12.25 -8.48
CA GLU A 243 -1.01 -12.03 -8.26
C GLU A 243 -1.28 -11.72 -6.80
N VAL A 244 -1.79 -10.53 -6.50
CA VAL A 244 -2.20 -10.11 -5.16
C VAL A 244 -3.72 -10.07 -5.06
N MET A 245 -4.28 -10.20 -3.86
CA MET A 245 -5.72 -10.35 -3.66
C MET A 245 -6.57 -9.21 -4.26
N TYR A 246 -6.10 -7.95 -4.23
CA TYR A 246 -6.81 -6.84 -4.86
C TYR A 246 -6.75 -6.88 -6.39
N LEU A 247 -5.66 -7.40 -6.97
CA LEU A 247 -5.57 -7.62 -8.40
C LEU A 247 -6.49 -8.75 -8.85
N TYR A 248 -6.57 -9.83 -8.06
CA TYR A 248 -7.51 -10.93 -8.30
C TYR A 248 -8.97 -10.42 -8.30
N VAL A 249 -9.35 -9.63 -7.28
CA VAL A 249 -10.67 -8.97 -7.23
C VAL A 249 -10.90 -8.10 -8.45
N TYR A 250 -9.91 -7.26 -8.83
CA TYR A 250 -10.02 -6.38 -9.98
C TYR A 250 -10.33 -7.13 -11.28
N LYS A 251 -9.65 -8.25 -11.52
CA LYS A 251 -9.84 -9.07 -12.73
C LYS A 251 -11.23 -9.70 -12.83
N LEU A 252 -11.91 -9.94 -11.71
CA LEU A 252 -13.29 -10.46 -11.71
C LEU A 252 -14.33 -9.40 -12.15
N PHE A 253 -13.99 -8.11 -11.98
CA PHE A 253 -14.87 -7.00 -12.37
C PHE A 253 -14.51 -6.38 -13.71
N PHE A 254 -13.22 -6.35 -14.06
CA PHE A 254 -12.71 -5.59 -15.21
C PHE A 254 -11.85 -6.47 -16.12
N PRO A 255 -11.92 -6.27 -17.45
CA PRO A 255 -11.02 -6.93 -18.37
C PRO A 255 -9.56 -6.52 -18.08
N THR A 256 -8.64 -7.46 -18.30
CA THR A 256 -7.21 -7.19 -18.18
C THR A 256 -6.67 -6.45 -19.40
N PRO A 257 -5.57 -5.65 -19.27
CA PRO A 257 -4.93 -4.96 -20.38
C PRO A 257 -4.47 -5.88 -21.52
N SER A 258 -4.14 -7.15 -21.21
CA SER A 258 -3.77 -8.18 -22.19
C SER A 258 -4.89 -8.56 -23.16
N GLY A 259 -6.10 -8.02 -22.98
CA GLY A 259 -7.23 -8.28 -23.90
C GLY A 259 -7.79 -9.70 -23.81
N VAL A 260 -7.39 -10.50 -22.85
CA VAL A 260 -8.00 -11.80 -22.60
C VAL A 260 -9.43 -11.54 -22.12
N LEU A 261 -10.40 -11.98 -22.90
CA LEU A 261 -11.82 -11.94 -22.53
C LEU A 261 -12.03 -12.88 -21.36
N VAL A 262 -11.89 -12.38 -20.15
CA VAL A 262 -12.32 -13.10 -18.95
C VAL A 262 -13.81 -12.80 -18.76
N ASP A 263 -14.61 -13.83 -18.65
CA ASP A 263 -16.02 -13.68 -18.28
C ASP A 263 -16.12 -12.92 -16.96
N GLN A 264 -16.69 -11.73 -17.02
CA GLN A 264 -16.89 -10.90 -15.82
C GLN A 264 -17.84 -11.62 -14.86
N GLN A 265 -17.45 -11.70 -13.61
CA GLN A 265 -18.18 -12.44 -12.57
C GLN A 265 -18.47 -11.52 -11.38
N PHE A 266 -19.39 -10.57 -11.58
CA PHE A 266 -19.69 -9.54 -10.58
C PHE A 266 -20.19 -10.13 -9.26
N GLY A 267 -21.03 -11.17 -9.31
CA GLY A 267 -21.53 -11.85 -8.11
C GLY A 267 -20.39 -12.49 -7.32
N TYR A 268 -19.57 -13.30 -7.98
CA TYR A 268 -18.41 -13.93 -7.37
C TYR A 268 -17.36 -12.90 -6.94
N GLY A 269 -17.06 -11.91 -7.79
CA GLY A 269 -16.15 -10.81 -7.47
C GLY A 269 -16.58 -10.02 -6.24
N SER A 270 -17.90 -9.83 -6.03
CA SER A 270 -18.44 -9.18 -4.83
C SER A 270 -18.18 -10.01 -3.57
N ALA A 271 -18.35 -11.34 -3.63
CA ALA A 271 -18.04 -12.22 -2.49
C ALA A 271 -16.55 -12.24 -2.17
N VAL A 272 -15.68 -12.35 -3.19
CA VAL A 272 -14.21 -12.28 -3.05
C VAL A 272 -13.79 -10.94 -2.49
N GLY A 273 -14.32 -9.83 -3.01
CA GLY A 273 -14.04 -8.47 -2.55
C GLY A 273 -14.45 -8.25 -1.09
N PHE A 274 -15.60 -8.80 -0.68
CA PHE A 274 -16.06 -8.76 0.71
C PHE A 274 -15.10 -9.50 1.64
N VAL A 275 -14.71 -10.74 1.32
CA VAL A 275 -13.76 -11.51 2.13
C VAL A 275 -12.39 -10.82 2.17
N THR A 276 -11.91 -10.28 1.05
CA THR A 276 -10.68 -9.48 0.99
C THR A 276 -10.75 -8.26 1.92
N ALA A 277 -11.87 -7.54 1.92
CA ALA A 277 -12.08 -6.39 2.81
C ALA A 277 -12.10 -6.81 4.29
N VAL A 278 -12.71 -7.97 4.62
CA VAL A 278 -12.70 -8.53 5.98
C VAL A 278 -11.27 -8.90 6.42
N ILE A 279 -10.48 -9.55 5.57
CA ILE A 279 -9.07 -9.88 5.88
C ILE A 279 -8.28 -8.61 6.21
N VAL A 280 -8.35 -7.58 5.36
CA VAL A 280 -7.65 -6.30 5.58
C VAL A 280 -8.18 -5.60 6.84
N GLY A 281 -9.49 -5.64 7.06
CA GLY A 281 -10.14 -5.08 8.25
C GLY A 281 -9.65 -5.74 9.53
N ILE A 282 -9.58 -7.07 9.58
CA ILE A 282 -9.07 -7.83 10.74
C ILE A 282 -7.62 -7.45 11.04
N ILE A 283 -6.75 -7.40 10.01
CA ILE A 283 -5.35 -7.03 10.18
C ILE A 283 -5.22 -5.60 10.73
N THR A 284 -5.99 -4.67 10.18
CA THR A 284 -5.98 -3.26 10.60
C THR A 284 -6.46 -3.10 12.04
N LEU A 285 -7.54 -3.80 12.40
CA LEU A 285 -8.07 -3.80 13.77
C LEU A 285 -7.12 -4.47 14.77
N ALA A 286 -6.50 -5.59 14.39
CA ALA A 286 -5.48 -6.26 15.22
C ALA A 286 -4.29 -5.34 15.49
N TYR A 287 -3.77 -4.67 14.44
CA TYR A 287 -2.71 -3.68 14.61
C TYR A 287 -3.14 -2.52 15.53
N HIS A 288 -4.34 -1.97 15.32
CA HIS A 288 -4.84 -0.87 16.15
C HIS A 288 -5.02 -1.27 17.62
N ALA A 289 -5.53 -2.46 17.89
CA ALA A 289 -5.66 -3.00 19.24
C ALA A 289 -4.30 -3.20 19.93
N MET A 290 -3.31 -3.70 19.18
CA MET A 290 -1.95 -3.88 19.69
C MET A 290 -1.28 -2.53 19.97
N SER A 291 -1.39 -1.57 19.06
CA SER A 291 -0.84 -0.22 19.19
C SER A 291 -1.41 0.52 20.42
N ARG A 292 -2.72 0.41 20.66
CA ARG A 292 -3.34 0.99 21.87
C ARG A 292 -2.82 0.40 23.18
N ARG A 293 -2.47 -0.89 23.19
CA ARG A 293 -1.89 -1.52 24.39
C ARG A 293 -0.49 -0.98 24.68
N LEU A 294 0.32 -0.79 23.64
CA LEU A 294 1.67 -0.23 23.79
C LEU A 294 1.66 1.21 24.33
N ASN A 295 0.69 2.04 23.90
CA ASN A 295 0.54 3.42 24.43
C ASN A 295 0.10 3.50 25.90
N LYS A 296 -0.49 2.44 26.46
CA LYS A 296 -0.85 2.40 27.87
C LYS A 296 0.31 1.99 28.78
N LEU A 297 1.39 1.50 28.20
CA LEU A 297 2.60 1.07 28.90
C LEU A 297 3.72 2.12 28.88
N GLN A 298 3.54 3.20 28.12
CA GLN A 298 4.35 4.42 28.07
C GLN A 298 3.69 5.53 28.92
#